data_7a629dce54462f0aecf7356cc322ad75
#
_entry.id   7a629dce54462f0aecf7356cc322ad75
#
_cell.length_a   1.000
_cell.length_b   1.000
_cell.length_c   1.000
_cell.angle_alpha   90.00
_cell.angle_beta   90.00
_cell.angle_gamma   90.00
#
_symmetry.space_group_name_H-M   'P 1'
#
loop_
_entity.id
_entity.type
_entity.pdbx_description
1 polymer ?
#
loop_
_entity_poly.entity_id
_entity_poly.type
_entity_poly.pdbx_seq_one_letter_code
_entity_poly.pdbx_strand_id
1 'polypeptide(L)'
;TIAAKSAFFVATFGPNLGIVPDMGTTWSLPRRIGRARALGMSLTGERISAIQAETWGMIWQAVDDEALDSATQALIDMLKNASPDASVRIRDTLDVAVDNTFEQQLALEMEHQAVLIPKNMREGAKAFLEKRKPTFSRARKA
;
A
#
# COMPACT_ATOMS: atom_id res chain seq x y z
N THR A 1 1.56 3.85 4.04
CA THR A 1 1.88 5.11 4.75
C THR A 1 0.94 5.29 5.93
N ILE A 2 1.49 5.55 7.12
CA ILE A 2 0.77 6.08 8.29
C ILE A 2 1.26 7.50 8.51
N ALA A 3 0.38 8.41 8.87
CA ALA A 3 0.73 9.80 9.14
C ALA A 3 0.13 10.29 10.47
N ALA A 4 0.82 11.20 11.15
CA ALA A 4 0.26 11.93 12.27
C ALA A 4 -0.86 12.86 11.76
N LYS A 5 -1.91 13.08 12.55
CA LYS A 5 -3.03 13.96 12.17
C LYS A 5 -2.59 15.41 11.92
N SER A 6 -1.52 15.86 12.56
CA SER A 6 -0.92 17.19 12.32
C SER A 6 -0.19 17.28 10.98
N ALA A 7 0.12 16.17 10.31
CA ALA A 7 0.80 16.18 9.04
C ALA A 7 -0.13 16.62 7.89
N PHE A 8 0.49 17.12 6.81
CA PHE A 8 -0.22 17.47 5.59
C PHE A 8 0.58 17.06 4.35
N PHE A 9 -0.11 16.96 3.24
CA PHE A 9 0.45 16.67 1.92
C PHE A 9 0.19 17.85 0.99
N VAL A 10 1.16 18.19 0.14
CA VAL A 10 1.06 19.33 -0.76
C VAL A 10 1.85 19.09 -2.03
N ALA A 11 1.32 19.56 -3.17
CA ALA A 11 2.01 19.57 -4.46
C ALA A 11 2.25 21.03 -4.90
N THR A 12 3.41 21.57 -4.56
CA THR A 12 3.73 23.02 -4.75
C THR A 12 4.27 23.34 -6.13
N PHE A 13 4.44 22.37 -7.01
CA PHE A 13 5.11 22.50 -8.31
C PHE A 13 4.44 23.51 -9.24
N GLY A 14 3.13 23.35 -9.48
CA GLY A 14 2.36 24.22 -10.38
C GLY A 14 2.28 25.67 -9.88
N PRO A 15 1.64 25.90 -8.72
CA PRO A 15 1.35 27.27 -8.28
C PRO A 15 2.60 28.04 -7.86
N ASN A 16 3.62 27.37 -7.28
CA ASN A 16 4.77 28.08 -6.73
C ASN A 16 5.96 28.14 -7.67
N LEU A 17 6.14 27.14 -8.53
CA LEU A 17 7.31 27.02 -9.40
C LEU A 17 6.96 27.11 -10.89
N GLY A 18 5.69 27.04 -11.27
CA GLY A 18 5.24 27.08 -12.66
C GLY A 18 5.69 25.87 -13.48
N ILE A 19 5.92 24.72 -12.82
CA ILE A 19 6.38 23.48 -13.47
C ILE A 19 5.41 22.34 -13.19
N VAL A 20 5.52 21.28 -13.98
CA VAL A 20 4.73 20.05 -13.79
C VAL A 20 5.28 19.26 -12.60
N PRO A 21 4.43 18.66 -11.76
CA PRO A 21 4.89 17.72 -10.73
C PRO A 21 5.69 16.59 -11.36
N ASP A 22 6.86 16.33 -10.81
CA ASP A 22 7.83 15.35 -11.30
C ASP A 22 7.90 14.08 -10.44
N MET A 23 8.96 13.28 -10.61
CA MET A 23 9.26 12.04 -9.88
C MET A 23 8.09 11.03 -9.87
N GLY A 24 7.30 11.00 -10.94
CA GLY A 24 6.17 10.09 -11.07
C GLY A 24 4.90 10.55 -10.32
N THR A 25 4.87 11.75 -9.77
CA THR A 25 3.70 12.28 -9.05
C THR A 25 2.47 12.31 -9.95
N THR A 26 2.60 12.76 -11.20
CA THR A 26 1.48 12.82 -12.17
C THR A 26 0.98 11.45 -12.60
N TRP A 27 1.77 10.40 -12.42
CA TRP A 27 1.36 9.02 -12.66
C TRP A 27 0.73 8.38 -11.42
N SER A 28 1.38 8.52 -10.27
CA SER A 28 0.98 7.83 -9.03
C SER A 28 -0.22 8.47 -8.33
N LEU A 29 -0.28 9.80 -8.30
CA LEU A 29 -1.31 10.52 -7.55
C LEU A 29 -2.73 10.25 -8.09
N PRO A 30 -3.02 10.38 -9.41
CA PRO A 30 -4.36 10.12 -9.94
C PRO A 30 -4.79 8.65 -9.79
N ARG A 31 -3.85 7.70 -9.77
CA ARG A 31 -4.14 6.28 -9.52
C ARG A 31 -4.59 6.02 -8.08
N ARG A 32 -4.11 6.81 -7.12
CA ARG A 32 -4.47 6.68 -5.70
C ARG A 32 -5.75 7.42 -5.32
N ILE A 33 -5.92 8.67 -5.78
CA ILE A 33 -7.00 9.55 -5.30
C ILE A 33 -7.97 10.00 -6.40
N GLY A 34 -7.78 9.50 -7.62
CA GLY A 34 -8.56 9.88 -8.80
C GLY A 34 -8.09 11.20 -9.42
N ARG A 35 -8.40 11.36 -10.73
CA ARG A 35 -7.91 12.50 -11.52
C ARG A 35 -8.35 13.86 -11.01
N ALA A 36 -9.58 13.99 -10.52
CA ALA A 36 -10.11 15.29 -10.09
C ALA A 36 -9.33 15.84 -8.88
N ARG A 37 -9.11 15.00 -7.87
CA ARG A 37 -8.36 15.39 -6.67
C ARG A 37 -6.88 15.62 -6.97
N ALA A 38 -6.28 14.77 -7.78
CA ALA A 38 -4.89 14.94 -8.22
C ALA A 38 -4.69 16.26 -8.98
N LEU A 39 -5.63 16.61 -9.87
CA LEU A 39 -5.59 17.87 -10.60
C LEU A 39 -5.75 19.08 -9.65
N GLY A 40 -6.71 19.01 -8.71
CA GLY A 40 -6.91 20.02 -7.70
C GLY A 40 -5.63 20.30 -6.90
N MET A 41 -5.05 19.25 -6.28
CA MET A 41 -3.79 19.37 -5.52
C MET A 41 -2.65 19.99 -6.36
N SER A 42 -2.49 19.52 -7.61
CA SER A 42 -1.37 19.92 -8.46
C SER A 42 -1.49 21.37 -8.97
N LEU A 43 -2.72 21.86 -9.19
CA LEU A 43 -2.98 23.19 -9.74
C LEU A 43 -3.11 24.26 -8.64
N THR A 44 -3.67 23.90 -7.48
CA THR A 44 -3.90 24.87 -6.41
C THR A 44 -2.77 24.91 -5.39
N GLY A 45 -2.02 23.80 -5.23
CA GLY A 45 -1.05 23.69 -4.15
C GLY A 45 -1.67 23.71 -2.76
N GLU A 46 -2.95 23.35 -2.67
CA GLU A 46 -3.65 23.30 -1.39
C GLU A 46 -3.09 22.18 -0.51
N ARG A 47 -3.00 22.47 0.79
CA ARG A 47 -2.58 21.47 1.78
C ARG A 47 -3.73 20.52 2.07
N ILE A 48 -3.48 19.24 1.89
CA ILE A 48 -4.41 18.18 2.23
C ILE A 48 -4.01 17.59 3.58
N SER A 49 -4.88 17.65 4.58
CA SER A 49 -4.61 17.08 5.89
C SER A 49 -4.42 15.57 5.84
N ALA A 50 -3.76 14.98 6.84
CA ALA A 50 -3.59 13.53 6.94
C ALA A 50 -4.95 12.80 6.99
N ILE A 51 -5.94 13.36 7.68
CA ILE A 51 -7.31 12.82 7.74
C ILE A 51 -7.96 12.81 6.36
N GLN A 52 -7.81 13.89 5.61
CA GLN A 52 -8.34 13.96 4.25
C GLN A 52 -7.61 13.01 3.31
N ALA A 53 -6.29 12.87 3.48
CA ALA A 53 -5.47 11.93 2.70
C ALA A 53 -5.88 10.47 2.94
N GLU A 54 -6.19 10.08 4.18
CA GLU A 54 -6.77 8.79 4.52
C GLU A 54 -8.15 8.60 3.86
N THR A 55 -9.06 9.56 4.03
CA THR A 55 -10.40 9.53 3.42
C THR A 55 -10.35 9.36 1.90
N TRP A 56 -9.34 9.93 1.24
CA TRP A 56 -9.15 9.82 -0.20
C TRP A 56 -8.44 8.54 -0.65
N GLY A 57 -7.94 7.73 0.26
CA GLY A 57 -7.16 6.54 -0.07
C GLY A 57 -5.72 6.85 -0.51
N MET A 58 -5.24 8.06 -0.26
CA MET A 58 -3.86 8.46 -0.55
C MET A 58 -2.87 7.78 0.39
N ILE A 59 -3.25 7.62 1.65
CA ILE A 59 -2.50 6.93 2.70
C ILE A 59 -3.37 5.86 3.37
N TRP A 60 -2.73 4.97 4.12
CA TRP A 60 -3.40 3.89 4.83
C TRP A 60 -4.18 4.39 6.04
N GLN A 61 -3.55 5.26 6.86
CA GLN A 61 -4.14 5.68 8.13
C GLN A 61 -3.57 7.00 8.63
N ALA A 62 -4.42 7.83 9.24
CA ALA A 62 -4.05 8.99 10.04
C ALA A 62 -4.32 8.68 11.51
N VAL A 63 -3.34 8.94 12.38
CA VAL A 63 -3.40 8.67 13.83
C VAL A 63 -3.09 9.91 14.64
N ASP A 64 -3.47 9.94 15.92
CA ASP A 64 -3.05 11.00 16.82
C ASP A 64 -1.52 11.06 16.88
N ASP A 65 -0.97 12.25 17.05
CA ASP A 65 0.48 12.48 16.93
C ASP A 65 1.25 11.61 17.93
N GLU A 66 0.76 11.50 19.15
CA GLU A 66 1.34 10.68 20.21
C GLU A 66 1.22 9.17 19.94
N ALA A 67 0.31 8.78 19.06
CA ALA A 67 0.08 7.38 18.71
C ALA A 67 0.90 6.92 17.50
N LEU A 68 1.62 7.80 16.80
CA LEU A 68 2.30 7.48 15.54
C LEU A 68 3.29 6.30 15.69
N ASP A 69 4.13 6.35 16.72
CA ASP A 69 5.14 5.30 16.96
C ASP A 69 4.49 3.97 17.31
N SER A 70 3.49 3.98 18.19
CA SER A 70 2.80 2.76 18.61
C SER A 70 1.98 2.13 17.47
N ALA A 71 1.29 2.93 16.66
CA ALA A 71 0.56 2.47 15.50
C ALA A 71 1.50 1.91 14.42
N THR A 72 2.64 2.56 14.20
CA THR A 72 3.67 2.10 13.28
C THR A 72 4.25 0.77 13.75
N GLN A 73 4.60 0.64 15.03
CA GLN A 73 5.12 -0.61 15.60
C GLN A 73 4.10 -1.74 15.50
N ALA A 74 2.82 -1.47 15.80
CA ALA A 74 1.74 -2.46 15.66
C ALA A 74 1.61 -2.98 14.22
N LEU A 75 1.67 -2.09 13.22
CA LEU A 75 1.66 -2.49 11.81
C LEU A 75 2.90 -3.30 11.43
N ILE A 76 4.08 -2.90 11.86
CA ILE A 76 5.32 -3.66 11.65
C ILE A 76 5.20 -5.08 12.23
N ASP A 77 4.69 -5.22 13.45
CA ASP A 77 4.55 -6.52 14.11
C ASP A 77 3.48 -7.39 13.41
N MET A 78 2.44 -6.79 12.86
CA MET A 78 1.47 -7.48 12.01
C MET A 78 2.14 -7.99 10.73
N LEU A 79 2.88 -7.15 10.02
CA LEU A 79 3.57 -7.50 8.77
C LEU A 79 4.68 -8.52 8.98
N LYS A 80 5.39 -8.49 10.12
CA LYS A 80 6.39 -9.50 10.47
C LYS A 80 5.83 -10.92 10.59
N ASN A 81 4.54 -11.08 10.84
CA ASN A 81 3.90 -12.39 10.92
C ASN A 81 3.45 -12.93 9.55
N ALA A 82 3.45 -12.10 8.52
CA ALA A 82 3.12 -12.52 7.17
C ALA A 82 4.27 -13.28 6.50
N SER A 83 3.96 -14.07 5.49
CA SER A 83 4.97 -14.68 4.61
C SER A 83 5.65 -13.58 3.78
N PRO A 84 6.99 -13.42 3.83
CA PRO A 84 7.67 -12.41 3.02
C PRO A 84 7.46 -12.59 1.51
N ASP A 85 7.46 -13.84 1.04
CA ASP A 85 7.24 -14.19 -0.35
C ASP A 85 5.80 -13.83 -0.79
N ALA A 86 4.80 -14.11 0.05
CA ALA A 86 3.42 -13.70 -0.20
C ALA A 86 3.27 -12.18 -0.22
N SER A 87 3.90 -11.46 0.71
CA SER A 87 3.82 -10.00 0.79
C SER A 87 4.37 -9.30 -0.45
N VAL A 88 5.49 -9.80 -1.00
CA VAL A 88 6.06 -9.29 -2.25
C VAL A 88 5.09 -9.54 -3.41
N ARG A 89 4.60 -10.78 -3.57
CA ARG A 89 3.71 -11.16 -4.68
C ARG A 89 2.36 -10.44 -4.61
N ILE A 90 1.79 -10.24 -3.42
CA ILE A 90 0.56 -9.45 -3.24
C ILE A 90 0.78 -8.03 -3.77
N ARG A 91 1.88 -7.38 -3.39
CA ARG A 91 2.19 -6.04 -3.89
C ARG A 91 2.35 -6.03 -5.40
N ASP A 92 3.18 -6.92 -5.94
CA ASP A 92 3.46 -6.99 -7.37
C ASP A 92 2.17 -7.26 -8.19
N THR A 93 1.27 -8.13 -7.68
CA THR A 93 -0.03 -8.41 -8.29
C THR A 93 -0.96 -7.19 -8.29
N LEU A 94 -0.98 -6.45 -7.18
CA LEU A 94 -1.80 -5.24 -7.07
C LEU A 94 -1.26 -4.07 -7.92
N ASP A 95 0.06 -3.95 -8.03
CA ASP A 95 0.70 -2.85 -8.77
C ASP A 95 0.38 -2.91 -10.28
N VAL A 96 0.22 -4.12 -10.84
CA VAL A 96 -0.12 -4.31 -12.27
C VAL A 96 -1.62 -4.44 -12.55
N ALA A 97 -2.45 -4.61 -11.51
CA ALA A 97 -3.88 -4.87 -11.67
C ALA A 97 -4.63 -3.77 -12.43
N VAL A 98 -4.15 -2.52 -12.35
CA VAL A 98 -4.77 -1.37 -13.02
C VAL A 98 -4.55 -1.36 -14.54
N ASP A 99 -3.58 -2.11 -15.03
CA ASP A 99 -3.22 -2.19 -16.45
C ASP A 99 -3.59 -3.55 -17.08
N ASN A 100 -3.96 -4.56 -16.26
CA ASN A 100 -4.35 -5.89 -16.71
C ASN A 100 -5.83 -5.98 -17.10
N THR A 101 -6.16 -6.87 -18.06
CA THR A 101 -7.54 -7.38 -18.19
C THR A 101 -7.85 -8.34 -17.03
N PHE A 102 -9.13 -8.64 -16.83
CA PHE A 102 -9.55 -9.62 -15.79
C PHE A 102 -8.90 -10.99 -16.00
N GLU A 103 -8.84 -11.47 -17.25
CA GLU A 103 -8.22 -12.75 -17.59
C GLU A 103 -6.71 -12.77 -17.31
N GLN A 104 -6.02 -11.67 -17.63
CA GLN A 104 -4.59 -11.52 -17.33
C GLN A 104 -4.34 -11.50 -15.82
N GLN A 105 -5.21 -10.82 -15.07
CA GLN A 105 -5.11 -10.77 -13.62
C GLN A 105 -5.31 -12.15 -12.99
N LEU A 106 -6.33 -12.92 -13.42
CA LEU A 106 -6.55 -14.28 -12.96
C LEU A 106 -5.37 -15.21 -13.27
N ALA A 107 -4.80 -15.09 -14.47
CA ALA A 107 -3.63 -15.89 -14.85
C ALA A 107 -2.43 -15.60 -13.94
N LEU A 108 -2.16 -14.32 -13.62
CA LEU A 108 -1.09 -13.90 -12.71
C LEU A 108 -1.33 -14.42 -11.28
N GLU A 109 -2.57 -14.32 -10.80
CA GLU A 109 -2.95 -14.84 -9.48
C GLU A 109 -2.72 -16.38 -9.41
N MET A 110 -3.10 -17.10 -10.44
CA MET A 110 -2.85 -18.54 -10.53
C MET A 110 -1.35 -18.89 -10.50
N GLU A 111 -0.53 -18.14 -11.23
CA GLU A 111 0.93 -18.29 -11.21
C GLU A 111 1.50 -18.10 -9.81
N HIS A 112 1.11 -17.01 -9.14
CA HIS A 112 1.56 -16.74 -7.79
C HIS A 112 1.06 -17.78 -6.78
N GLN A 113 -0.18 -18.25 -6.91
CA GLN A 113 -0.74 -19.28 -6.04
C GLN A 113 -0.06 -20.64 -6.24
N ALA A 114 0.33 -20.98 -7.45
CA ALA A 114 1.09 -22.22 -7.73
C ALA A 114 2.41 -22.27 -6.95
N VAL A 115 3.01 -21.11 -6.66
CA VAL A 115 4.22 -21.00 -5.84
C VAL A 115 3.91 -20.97 -4.34
N LEU A 116 2.89 -20.21 -3.93
CA LEU A 116 2.61 -19.92 -2.52
C LEU A 116 1.86 -21.05 -1.81
N ILE A 117 0.91 -21.72 -2.47
CA ILE A 117 0.10 -22.77 -1.86
C ILE A 117 0.96 -23.91 -1.33
N PRO A 118 1.88 -24.52 -2.11
CA PRO A 118 2.73 -25.60 -1.61
C PRO A 118 3.61 -25.21 -0.41
N LYS A 119 3.99 -23.91 -0.34
CA LYS A 119 4.89 -23.43 0.72
C LYS A 119 4.15 -23.06 2.00
N ASN A 120 3.02 -22.38 1.88
CA ASN A 120 2.43 -21.63 2.98
C ASN A 120 1.10 -22.21 3.47
N MET A 121 0.29 -22.84 2.60
CA MET A 121 -1.09 -23.21 2.93
C MET A 121 -1.17 -24.22 4.06
N ARG A 122 -0.26 -25.18 4.13
CA ARG A 122 -0.23 -26.20 5.20
C ARG A 122 -0.04 -25.55 6.58
N GLU A 123 0.91 -24.65 6.69
CA GLU A 123 1.16 -23.92 7.94
C GLU A 123 0.00 -22.98 8.26
N GLY A 124 -0.47 -22.22 7.29
CA GLY A 124 -1.60 -21.31 7.46
C GLY A 124 -2.86 -22.02 7.95
N ALA A 125 -3.23 -23.13 7.31
CA ALA A 125 -4.39 -23.93 7.71
C ALA A 125 -4.22 -24.55 9.11
N LYS A 126 -3.04 -25.09 9.43
CA LYS A 126 -2.73 -25.64 10.74
C LYS A 126 -2.84 -24.57 11.82
N ALA A 127 -2.20 -23.41 11.62
CA ALA A 127 -2.22 -22.30 12.57
C ALA A 127 -3.65 -21.79 12.80
N PHE A 128 -4.48 -21.70 11.74
CA PHE A 128 -5.88 -21.33 11.84
C PHE A 128 -6.68 -22.29 12.73
N LEU A 129 -6.55 -23.61 12.52
CA LEU A 129 -7.22 -24.62 13.32
C LEU A 129 -6.77 -24.60 14.79
N GLU A 130 -5.49 -24.36 15.01
CA GLU A 130 -4.88 -24.29 16.34
C GLU A 130 -5.07 -22.91 17.02
N LYS A 131 -5.73 -21.97 16.38
CA LYS A 131 -5.96 -20.59 16.86
C LYS A 131 -4.68 -19.86 17.29
N ARG A 132 -3.58 -20.08 16.60
CA ARG A 132 -2.28 -19.43 16.80
C ARG A 132 -1.85 -18.62 15.59
N LYS A 133 -0.85 -17.77 15.75
CA LYS A 133 -0.22 -17.09 14.62
C LYS A 133 0.59 -18.10 13.78
N PRO A 134 0.52 -18.01 12.43
CA PRO A 134 1.33 -18.85 11.55
C PRO A 134 2.81 -18.45 11.62
N THR A 135 3.68 -19.43 11.36
CA THR A 135 5.13 -19.23 11.27
C THR A 135 5.60 -19.60 9.88
N PHE A 136 5.69 -18.58 9.00
CA PHE A 136 6.16 -18.78 7.64
C PHE A 136 7.68 -18.76 7.52
N SER A 137 8.22 -19.55 6.60
CA SER A 137 9.64 -19.55 6.29
C SER A 137 10.07 -18.16 5.78
N ARG A 138 11.17 -17.64 6.33
CA ARG A 138 11.78 -16.36 5.92
C ARG A 138 12.91 -16.55 4.89
N ALA A 139 13.19 -17.79 4.48
CA ALA A 139 14.20 -18.05 3.48
C ALA A 139 13.76 -17.49 2.11
N ARG A 140 14.39 -16.41 1.67
CA ARG A 140 14.38 -16.02 0.26
C ARG A 140 15.15 -17.10 -0.50
N LYS A 141 14.47 -17.91 -1.30
CA LYS A 141 15.17 -18.62 -2.37
C LYS A 141 15.48 -17.55 -3.43
N ALA A 142 16.78 -17.38 -3.69
CA ALA A 142 17.29 -16.60 -4.81
C ALA A 142 16.69 -17.12 -6.12
#